data_6a3a77b7b9815229b1a5f10aaca48422
#
_entry.id   6a3a77b7b9815229b1a5f10aaca48422
#
_cell.length_a   1.000
_cell.length_b   1.000
_cell.length_c   1.000
_cell.angle_alpha   90.00
_cell.angle_beta   90.00
_cell.angle_gamma   90.00
#
_symmetry.space_group_name_H-M   'P 1'
#
loop_
_entity.id
_entity.type
_entity.pdbx_description
1 polymer ?
#
loop_
_entity_poly.entity_id
_entity_poly.type
_entity_poly.pdbx_seq_one_letter_code
_entity_poly.pdbx_strand_id
1 'polypeptide(L)'
;SDIPFDGPVGAVRVGHVDGEFVINPTYEQIERSELDIIVAGTQDGITMVEGGAGEVSEDLLIEAIEKARPTIIELCRIQVELRLAAGKEKLPLPEVEDTFTAAQEIRDYAYPKMEEACFVKGKMNRGAAIKAVKTETREKFAEQIGEEHAKAFSKLFEDMEQEVVRKSILDRKSRTDG
;
A
#
# COMPACT_ATOMS: atom_id res chain seq x y z
N SER A 1 -10.80 12.02 -17.55
CA SER A 1 -11.98 11.92 -16.69
C SER A 1 -11.97 13.02 -15.65
N ASP A 2 -13.13 13.30 -15.06
CA ASP A 2 -13.36 14.29 -14.00
C ASP A 2 -13.18 13.70 -12.59
N ILE A 3 -12.95 12.41 -12.49
CA ILE A 3 -12.68 11.74 -11.20
C ILE A 3 -11.42 12.35 -10.56
N PRO A 4 -11.45 12.72 -9.26
CA PRO A 4 -10.30 13.24 -8.54
C PRO A 4 -9.27 12.12 -8.33
N PHE A 5 -8.26 12.11 -9.19
CA PHE A 5 -7.19 11.13 -9.23
C PHE A 5 -5.85 11.86 -9.09
N ASP A 6 -5.02 11.45 -8.16
CA ASP A 6 -3.86 12.21 -7.70
C ASP A 6 -2.69 12.23 -8.69
N GLY A 7 -2.70 11.39 -9.69
CA GLY A 7 -1.69 11.39 -10.74
C GLY A 7 -1.78 10.20 -11.66
N PRO A 8 -1.12 10.24 -12.81
CA PRO A 8 -1.09 9.13 -13.75
C PRO A 8 -0.26 7.96 -13.21
N VAL A 9 -0.70 6.76 -13.54
CA VAL A 9 0.04 5.52 -13.32
C VAL A 9 0.32 4.90 -14.67
N GLY A 10 1.56 4.48 -14.89
CA GLY A 10 1.97 3.67 -16.03
C GLY A 10 2.28 2.25 -15.59
N ALA A 11 2.11 1.29 -16.49
CA ALA A 11 2.52 -0.08 -16.24
C ALA A 11 3.08 -0.70 -17.52
N VAL A 12 4.07 -1.56 -17.36
CA VAL A 12 4.68 -2.34 -18.43
C VAL A 12 4.93 -3.77 -17.98
N ARG A 13 4.92 -4.68 -18.94
CA ARG A 13 5.41 -6.04 -18.74
C ARG A 13 6.87 -6.09 -19.12
N VAL A 14 7.69 -6.79 -18.34
CA VAL A 14 9.12 -6.98 -18.63
C VAL A 14 9.40 -8.47 -18.70
N GLY A 15 9.98 -8.88 -19.81
CA GLY A 15 10.53 -10.22 -19.99
C GLY A 15 12.07 -10.18 -20.11
N HIS A 16 12.70 -11.33 -19.91
CA HIS A 16 14.11 -11.55 -20.18
C HIS A 16 14.24 -12.73 -21.15
N VAL A 17 14.56 -12.43 -22.41
CA VAL A 17 14.52 -13.38 -23.53
C VAL A 17 15.87 -13.39 -24.23
N ASP A 18 16.48 -14.57 -24.34
CA ASP A 18 17.77 -14.77 -24.99
C ASP A 18 18.89 -13.83 -24.46
N GLY A 19 18.85 -13.50 -23.15
CA GLY A 19 19.80 -12.62 -22.47
C GLY A 19 19.50 -11.11 -22.59
N GLU A 20 18.35 -10.72 -23.16
CA GLU A 20 17.97 -9.33 -23.35
C GLU A 20 16.65 -9.01 -22.64
N PHE A 21 16.55 -7.81 -22.05
CA PHE A 21 15.30 -7.30 -21.50
C PHE A 21 14.37 -6.81 -22.61
N VAL A 22 13.12 -7.27 -22.56
CA VAL A 22 12.07 -6.89 -23.51
C VAL A 22 10.94 -6.22 -22.77
N ILE A 23 10.65 -4.96 -23.11
CA ILE A 23 9.48 -4.24 -22.59
C ILE A 23 8.27 -4.59 -23.45
N ASN A 24 7.18 -5.01 -22.79
CA ASN A 24 5.95 -5.48 -23.41
C ASN A 24 6.19 -6.63 -24.41
N PRO A 25 6.78 -7.74 -23.96
CA PRO A 25 7.07 -8.88 -24.84
C PRO A 25 5.79 -9.43 -25.47
N THR A 26 5.93 -9.99 -26.68
CA THR A 26 4.85 -10.75 -27.33
C THR A 26 4.61 -12.06 -26.59
N TYR A 27 3.47 -12.73 -26.84
CA TYR A 27 3.19 -14.04 -26.24
C TYR A 27 4.27 -15.07 -26.55
N GLU A 28 4.77 -15.12 -27.79
CA GLU A 28 5.85 -16.00 -28.19
C GLU A 28 7.16 -15.70 -27.42
N GLN A 29 7.45 -14.45 -27.15
CA GLN A 29 8.61 -14.05 -26.34
C GLN A 29 8.43 -14.44 -24.87
N ILE A 30 7.20 -14.32 -24.32
CA ILE A 30 6.91 -14.72 -22.94
C ILE A 30 7.13 -16.22 -22.73
N GLU A 31 6.74 -17.07 -23.68
CA GLU A 31 6.93 -18.52 -23.59
C GLU A 31 8.40 -18.91 -23.44
N ARG A 32 9.34 -18.10 -23.94
CA ARG A 32 10.79 -18.31 -23.86
C ARG A 32 11.47 -17.47 -22.78
N SER A 33 10.72 -16.65 -22.08
CA SER A 33 11.26 -15.72 -21.12
C SER A 33 11.56 -16.38 -19.78
N GLU A 34 12.72 -16.11 -19.22
CA GLU A 34 13.09 -16.54 -17.86
C GLU A 34 12.42 -15.69 -16.78
N LEU A 35 11.94 -14.48 -17.16
CA LEU A 35 11.30 -13.52 -16.29
C LEU A 35 10.01 -13.02 -16.95
N ASP A 36 8.93 -12.98 -16.19
CA ASP A 36 7.66 -12.38 -16.62
C ASP A 36 7.09 -11.58 -15.47
N ILE A 37 7.38 -10.27 -15.44
CA ILE A 37 6.91 -9.37 -14.40
C ILE A 37 6.14 -8.20 -14.99
N ILE A 38 5.14 -7.75 -14.24
CA ILE A 38 4.45 -6.48 -14.47
C ILE A 38 4.97 -5.47 -13.45
N VAL A 39 5.44 -4.34 -13.96
CA VAL A 39 5.92 -3.23 -13.13
C VAL A 39 5.00 -2.05 -13.36
N ALA A 40 4.44 -1.51 -12.30
CA ALA A 40 3.64 -0.29 -12.34
C ALA A 40 4.22 0.79 -11.44
N GLY A 41 3.99 2.03 -11.80
CA GLY A 41 4.50 3.16 -11.03
C GLY A 41 3.96 4.50 -11.50
N THR A 42 4.36 5.51 -10.76
CA THR A 42 4.17 6.92 -11.09
C THR A 42 5.46 7.51 -11.67
N GLN A 43 5.45 8.81 -11.94
CA GLN A 43 6.67 9.52 -12.32
C GLN A 43 7.74 9.45 -11.21
N ASP A 44 7.33 9.37 -9.94
CA ASP A 44 8.21 9.48 -8.79
C ASP A 44 8.72 8.14 -8.27
N GLY A 45 8.02 7.03 -8.53
CA GLY A 45 8.43 5.75 -8.02
C GLY A 45 7.62 4.55 -8.51
N ILE A 46 8.17 3.37 -8.25
CA ILE A 46 7.51 2.09 -8.51
C ILE A 46 6.52 1.82 -7.36
N THR A 47 5.30 1.45 -7.72
CA THR A 47 4.20 1.19 -6.77
C THR A 47 3.77 -0.27 -6.73
N MET A 48 4.07 -1.03 -7.79
CA MET A 48 3.70 -2.44 -7.88
C MET A 48 4.72 -3.22 -8.71
N VAL A 49 5.07 -4.39 -8.23
CA VAL A 49 5.78 -5.43 -9.00
C VAL A 49 5.07 -6.73 -8.73
N GLU A 50 4.64 -7.43 -9.78
CA GLU A 50 4.09 -8.77 -9.67
C GLU A 50 4.52 -9.64 -10.85
N GLY A 51 4.59 -10.93 -10.66
CA GLY A 51 4.91 -11.89 -11.73
C GLY A 51 5.63 -13.12 -11.24
N GLY A 52 6.35 -13.77 -12.13
CA GLY A 52 7.11 -14.99 -11.88
C GLY A 52 8.44 -15.00 -12.61
N ALA A 53 9.31 -15.87 -12.15
CA ALA A 53 10.63 -16.08 -12.74
C ALA A 53 11.08 -17.53 -12.61
N GLY A 54 11.92 -17.98 -13.54
CA GLY A 54 12.58 -19.28 -13.52
C GLY A 54 13.89 -19.26 -12.74
N GLU A 55 13.83 -18.96 -11.42
CA GLU A 55 15.01 -18.92 -10.53
C GLU A 55 16.10 -17.94 -10.97
N VAL A 56 15.71 -16.75 -11.44
CA VAL A 56 16.64 -15.67 -11.77
C VAL A 56 17.26 -15.05 -10.49
N SER A 57 18.40 -14.38 -10.64
CA SER A 57 19.03 -13.68 -9.52
C SER A 57 18.25 -12.43 -9.12
N GLU A 58 18.41 -11.99 -7.87
CA GLU A 58 17.86 -10.72 -7.39
C GLU A 58 18.38 -9.52 -8.19
N ASP A 59 19.66 -9.55 -8.59
CA ASP A 59 20.26 -8.47 -9.39
C ASP A 59 19.58 -8.35 -10.76
N LEU A 60 19.26 -9.47 -11.43
CA LEU A 60 18.53 -9.45 -12.69
C LEU A 60 17.11 -8.93 -12.53
N LEU A 61 16.44 -9.28 -11.43
CA LEU A 61 15.11 -8.76 -11.11
C LEU A 61 15.14 -7.23 -10.87
N ILE A 62 16.12 -6.75 -10.13
CA ILE A 62 16.32 -5.31 -9.89
C ILE A 62 16.56 -4.59 -11.21
N GLU A 63 17.44 -5.13 -12.07
CA GLU A 63 17.72 -4.54 -13.38
C GLU A 63 16.46 -4.49 -14.25
N ALA A 64 15.63 -5.53 -14.26
CA ALA A 64 14.37 -5.55 -14.98
C ALA A 64 13.42 -4.42 -14.54
N ILE A 65 13.32 -4.18 -13.22
CA ILE A 65 12.52 -3.08 -12.67
C ILE A 65 13.07 -1.71 -13.11
N GLU A 66 14.40 -1.55 -13.09
CA GLU A 66 15.04 -0.31 -13.56
C GLU A 66 14.85 -0.09 -15.07
N LYS A 67 14.84 -1.15 -15.88
CA LYS A 67 14.53 -1.06 -17.32
C LYS A 67 13.07 -0.66 -17.59
N ALA A 68 12.14 -1.02 -16.72
CA ALA A 68 10.73 -0.62 -16.84
C ALA A 68 10.51 0.87 -16.62
N ARG A 69 11.27 1.48 -15.70
CA ARG A 69 11.06 2.82 -15.19
C ARG A 69 10.98 3.92 -16.27
N PRO A 70 11.89 4.01 -17.25
CA PRO A 70 11.82 5.06 -18.29
C PRO A 70 10.50 5.00 -19.08
N THR A 71 10.04 3.80 -19.42
CA THR A 71 8.78 3.63 -20.15
C THR A 71 7.57 4.00 -19.30
N ILE A 72 7.58 3.67 -18.01
CA ILE A 72 6.52 4.07 -17.06
C ILE A 72 6.43 5.59 -16.96
N ILE A 73 7.56 6.28 -16.83
CA ILE A 73 7.62 7.76 -16.80
C ILE A 73 7.04 8.34 -18.09
N GLU A 74 7.39 7.78 -19.23
CA GLU A 74 6.87 8.23 -20.53
C GLU A 74 5.35 8.00 -20.64
N LEU A 75 4.85 6.85 -20.19
CA LEU A 75 3.42 6.58 -20.12
C LEU A 75 2.68 7.56 -19.20
N CYS A 76 3.29 7.96 -18.09
CA CYS A 76 2.73 9.00 -17.23
C CYS A 76 2.72 10.37 -17.94
N ARG A 77 3.79 10.72 -18.63
CA ARG A 77 3.92 11.99 -19.38
C ARG A 77 2.84 12.14 -20.44
N ILE A 78 2.64 11.14 -21.29
CA ILE A 78 1.61 11.19 -22.35
C ILE A 78 0.18 11.26 -21.80
N GLN A 79 -0.09 10.66 -20.62
CA GLN A 79 -1.38 10.81 -19.95
C GLN A 79 -1.61 12.25 -19.46
N VAL A 80 -0.57 12.92 -18.96
CA VAL A 80 -0.65 14.35 -18.59
C VAL A 80 -0.93 15.21 -19.82
N GLU A 81 -0.22 14.97 -20.93
CA GLU A 81 -0.44 15.69 -22.19
C GLU A 81 -1.88 15.50 -22.71
N LEU A 82 -2.36 14.27 -22.71
CA LEU A 82 -3.75 13.97 -23.09
C LEU A 82 -4.74 14.69 -22.18
N ARG A 83 -4.49 14.74 -20.88
CA ARG A 83 -5.32 15.45 -19.92
C ARG A 83 -5.35 16.94 -20.22
N LEU A 84 -4.23 17.55 -20.55
CA LEU A 84 -4.15 18.98 -20.88
C LEU A 84 -4.87 19.30 -22.21
N ALA A 85 -4.80 18.39 -23.17
CA ALA A 85 -5.43 18.58 -24.49
C ALA A 85 -6.94 18.34 -24.50
N ALA A 86 -7.43 17.34 -23.77
CA ALA A 86 -8.81 16.85 -23.87
C ALA A 86 -9.44 16.46 -22.52
N GLY A 87 -8.80 16.78 -21.41
CA GLY A 87 -9.28 16.45 -20.06
C GLY A 87 -10.44 17.34 -19.62
N LYS A 88 -11.06 16.92 -18.52
CA LYS A 88 -12.08 17.70 -17.82
C LYS A 88 -11.50 18.21 -16.49
N GLU A 89 -12.08 19.30 -15.99
CA GLU A 89 -11.85 19.73 -14.62
C GLU A 89 -12.20 18.61 -13.63
N LYS A 90 -11.38 18.44 -12.60
CA LYS A 90 -11.61 17.42 -11.58
C LYS A 90 -12.74 17.83 -10.65
N LEU A 91 -13.58 16.87 -10.29
CA LEU A 91 -14.57 17.07 -9.25
C LEU A 91 -13.86 17.38 -7.91
N PRO A 92 -14.39 18.30 -7.11
CA PRO A 92 -13.86 18.53 -5.78
C PRO A 92 -14.05 17.27 -4.92
N LEU A 93 -13.08 17.00 -4.05
CA LEU A 93 -13.26 15.98 -3.02
C LEU A 93 -14.36 16.44 -2.06
N PRO A 94 -15.29 15.54 -1.66
CA PRO A 94 -16.27 15.88 -0.66
C PRO A 94 -15.57 16.21 0.66
N GLU A 95 -15.99 17.30 1.29
CA GLU A 95 -15.57 17.60 2.66
C GLU A 95 -16.17 16.52 3.59
N VAL A 96 -15.32 15.78 4.26
CA VAL A 96 -15.71 14.80 5.27
C VAL A 96 -15.57 15.49 6.61
N GLU A 97 -16.71 15.85 7.22
CA GLU A 97 -16.72 16.32 8.61
C GLU A 97 -16.30 15.16 9.51
N ASP A 98 -15.25 15.35 10.30
CA ASP A 98 -14.88 14.40 11.34
C ASP A 98 -15.83 14.53 12.53
N THR A 99 -16.86 13.72 12.51
CA THR A 99 -17.87 13.67 13.58
C THR A 99 -17.47 12.78 14.74
N PHE A 100 -16.36 12.03 14.63
CA PHE A 100 -15.90 11.10 15.67
C PHE A 100 -15.05 11.80 16.73
N THR A 101 -15.66 12.67 17.52
CA THR A 101 -15.01 13.50 18.53
C THR A 101 -14.32 12.70 19.66
N ALA A 102 -14.74 11.47 19.93
CA ALA A 102 -14.12 10.57 20.91
C ALA A 102 -12.80 9.92 20.44
N ALA A 103 -12.40 10.12 19.20
CA ALA A 103 -11.24 9.45 18.60
C ALA A 103 -9.96 9.64 19.43
N GLN A 104 -9.68 10.86 19.90
CA GLN A 104 -8.47 11.13 20.69
C GLN A 104 -8.51 10.47 22.07
N GLU A 105 -9.63 10.50 22.77
CA GLU A 105 -9.78 9.86 24.07
C GLU A 105 -9.63 8.33 23.98
N ILE A 106 -10.25 7.74 22.95
CA ILE A 106 -10.11 6.32 22.64
C ILE A 106 -8.67 5.96 22.33
N ARG A 107 -7.99 6.78 21.55
CA ARG A 107 -6.59 6.59 21.23
C ARG A 107 -5.69 6.62 22.47
N ASP A 108 -5.86 7.64 23.31
CA ASP A 108 -5.06 7.79 24.54
C ASP A 108 -5.23 6.60 25.49
N TYR A 109 -6.44 6.02 25.53
CA TYR A 109 -6.71 4.80 26.29
C TYR A 109 -6.13 3.52 25.67
N ALA A 110 -6.27 3.36 24.37
CA ALA A 110 -5.96 2.11 23.69
C ALA A 110 -4.50 1.99 23.22
N TYR A 111 -3.85 3.12 22.91
CA TYR A 111 -2.52 3.12 22.29
C TYR A 111 -1.44 2.41 23.13
N PRO A 112 -1.32 2.64 24.46
CA PRO A 112 -0.34 1.91 25.28
C PRO A 112 -0.59 0.40 25.27
N LYS A 113 -1.85 -0.03 25.34
CA LYS A 113 -2.24 -1.43 25.30
C LYS A 113 -1.97 -2.06 23.91
N MET A 114 -2.17 -1.29 22.85
CA MET A 114 -1.85 -1.71 21.49
C MET A 114 -0.34 -1.92 21.33
N GLU A 115 0.48 -1.03 21.90
CA GLU A 115 1.93 -1.19 21.91
C GLU A 115 2.34 -2.52 22.54
N GLU A 116 1.81 -2.86 23.71
CA GLU A 116 2.07 -4.14 24.36
C GLU A 116 1.58 -5.33 23.53
N ALA A 117 0.36 -5.26 23.00
CA ALA A 117 -0.27 -6.32 22.23
C ALA A 117 0.49 -6.64 20.92
N CYS A 118 1.01 -5.63 20.24
CA CYS A 118 1.79 -5.79 19.00
C CYS A 118 3.09 -6.58 19.18
N PHE A 119 3.64 -6.66 20.40
CA PHE A 119 4.89 -7.40 20.69
C PHE A 119 4.67 -8.76 21.36
N VAL A 120 3.44 -9.22 21.48
CA VAL A 120 3.15 -10.58 21.96
C VAL A 120 3.74 -11.60 20.98
N LYS A 121 4.52 -12.56 21.51
CA LYS A 121 5.19 -13.59 20.71
C LYS A 121 4.18 -14.54 20.04
N GLY A 122 4.44 -14.83 18.77
CA GLY A 122 3.64 -15.73 17.96
C GLY A 122 2.44 -15.05 17.29
N LYS A 123 2.29 -15.29 15.98
CA LYS A 123 1.28 -14.63 15.13
C LYS A 123 -0.15 -14.73 15.68
N MET A 124 -0.54 -15.93 16.10
CA MET A 124 -1.90 -16.18 16.63
C MET A 124 -2.12 -15.47 17.96
N ASN A 125 -1.16 -15.56 18.89
CA ASN A 125 -1.26 -14.92 20.20
C ASN A 125 -1.30 -13.40 20.08
N ARG A 126 -0.46 -12.83 19.22
CA ARG A 126 -0.44 -11.40 18.91
C ARG A 126 -1.78 -10.93 18.34
N GLY A 127 -2.33 -11.65 17.34
CA GLY A 127 -3.63 -11.32 16.78
C GLY A 127 -4.75 -11.39 17.82
N ALA A 128 -4.73 -12.38 18.73
CA ALA A 128 -5.68 -12.47 19.83
C ALA A 128 -5.54 -11.31 20.82
N ALA A 129 -4.31 -10.91 21.16
CA ALA A 129 -4.07 -9.79 22.07
C ALA A 129 -4.56 -8.46 21.48
N ILE A 130 -4.25 -8.18 20.20
CA ILE A 130 -4.75 -6.99 19.50
C ILE A 130 -6.29 -6.96 19.45
N LYS A 131 -6.90 -8.10 19.14
CA LYS A 131 -8.36 -8.23 19.15
C LYS A 131 -8.97 -7.99 20.53
N ALA A 132 -8.33 -8.49 21.60
CA ALA A 132 -8.77 -8.26 22.96
C ALA A 132 -8.77 -6.78 23.33
N VAL A 133 -7.69 -6.05 23.01
CA VAL A 133 -7.62 -4.58 23.20
C VAL A 133 -8.72 -3.86 22.45
N LYS A 134 -9.00 -4.24 21.19
CA LYS A 134 -10.07 -3.65 20.38
C LYS A 134 -11.44 -3.90 20.99
N THR A 135 -11.70 -5.12 21.49
CA THR A 135 -12.98 -5.50 22.11
C THR A 135 -13.19 -4.75 23.40
N GLU A 136 -12.23 -4.78 24.33
CA GLU A 136 -12.26 -4.07 25.61
C GLU A 136 -12.52 -2.56 25.41
N THR A 137 -11.81 -1.95 24.45
CA THR A 137 -11.99 -0.53 24.16
C THR A 137 -13.37 -0.24 23.60
N ARG A 138 -13.87 -1.09 22.70
CA ARG A 138 -15.23 -0.95 22.16
C ARG A 138 -16.30 -1.04 23.20
N GLU A 139 -16.16 -1.94 24.18
CA GLU A 139 -17.09 -2.08 25.30
C GLU A 139 -17.06 -0.84 26.20
N LYS A 140 -15.87 -0.34 26.52
CA LYS A 140 -15.69 0.84 27.36
C LYS A 140 -16.29 2.10 26.76
N PHE A 141 -16.14 2.31 25.45
CA PHE A 141 -16.57 3.50 24.72
C PHE A 141 -17.82 3.25 23.85
N ALA A 142 -18.65 2.26 24.24
CA ALA A 142 -19.78 1.82 23.44
C ALA A 142 -20.76 2.96 23.10
N GLU A 143 -21.04 3.85 24.07
CA GLU A 143 -21.95 4.97 23.89
C GLU A 143 -21.42 6.02 22.90
N GLN A 144 -20.08 6.32 22.94
CA GLN A 144 -19.46 7.29 22.05
C GLN A 144 -19.23 6.74 20.63
N ILE A 145 -19.05 5.42 20.50
CA ILE A 145 -18.84 4.78 19.20
C ILE A 145 -20.16 4.61 18.46
N GLY A 146 -21.18 4.07 19.12
CA GLY A 146 -22.46 3.76 18.50
C GLY A 146 -22.33 2.93 17.22
N GLU A 147 -23.40 2.88 16.43
CA GLU A 147 -23.38 2.26 15.10
C GLU A 147 -22.75 3.18 14.03
N GLU A 148 -22.95 4.47 14.16
CA GLU A 148 -22.53 5.48 13.20
C GLU A 148 -21.01 5.62 13.09
N HIS A 149 -20.27 5.47 14.20
CA HIS A 149 -18.81 5.59 14.23
C HIS A 149 -18.07 4.24 14.20
N ALA A 150 -18.76 3.11 14.00
CA ALA A 150 -18.13 1.78 13.99
C ALA A 150 -17.02 1.62 12.96
N LYS A 151 -17.16 2.27 11.79
CA LYS A 151 -16.12 2.27 10.73
C LYS A 151 -14.95 3.16 11.12
N ALA A 152 -15.20 4.36 11.65
CA ALA A 152 -14.17 5.29 12.11
C ALA A 152 -13.35 4.68 13.26
N PHE A 153 -14.02 4.01 14.22
CA PHE A 153 -13.37 3.25 15.28
C PHE A 153 -12.48 2.13 14.75
N SER A 154 -12.95 1.36 13.76
CA SER A 154 -12.12 0.30 13.17
C SER A 154 -10.89 0.86 12.46
N LYS A 155 -11.07 1.94 11.73
CA LYS A 155 -9.97 2.66 11.06
C LYS A 155 -8.96 3.20 12.06
N LEU A 156 -9.41 3.80 13.17
CA LEU A 156 -8.53 4.28 14.24
C LEU A 156 -7.65 3.16 14.80
N PHE A 157 -8.19 1.95 14.99
CA PHE A 157 -7.42 0.80 15.47
C PHE A 157 -6.39 0.31 14.45
N GLU A 158 -6.74 0.27 13.17
CA GLU A 158 -5.81 -0.07 12.09
C GLU A 158 -4.66 0.94 12.01
N ASP A 159 -4.97 2.22 12.11
CA ASP A 159 -3.96 3.29 12.08
C ASP A 159 -3.02 3.23 13.29
N MET A 160 -3.55 2.93 14.50
CA MET A 160 -2.72 2.74 15.70
C MET A 160 -1.78 1.53 15.56
N GLU A 161 -2.28 0.40 15.07
CA GLU A 161 -1.44 -0.78 14.83
C GLU A 161 -0.33 -0.50 13.83
N GLN A 162 -0.67 0.12 12.71
CA GLN A 162 0.32 0.51 11.69
C GLN A 162 1.37 1.48 12.26
N GLU A 163 0.96 2.44 13.07
CA GLU A 163 1.87 3.40 13.68
C GLU A 163 2.83 2.72 14.66
N VAL A 164 2.32 1.85 15.53
CA VAL A 164 3.14 1.08 16.49
C VAL A 164 4.20 0.25 15.76
N VAL A 165 3.79 -0.49 14.75
CA VAL A 165 4.70 -1.33 13.96
C VAL A 165 5.72 -0.47 13.23
N ARG A 166 5.28 0.59 12.56
CA ARG A 166 6.17 1.49 11.82
C ARG A 166 7.19 2.18 12.72
N LYS A 167 6.77 2.73 13.86
CA LYS A 167 7.67 3.37 14.82
C LYS A 167 8.70 2.38 15.36
N SER A 168 8.29 1.15 15.68
CA SER A 168 9.22 0.12 16.14
C SER A 168 10.30 -0.20 15.09
N ILE A 169 9.93 -0.31 13.83
CA ILE A 169 10.89 -0.58 12.75
C ILE A 169 11.83 0.61 12.53
N LEU A 170 11.32 1.82 12.51
CA LEU A 170 12.11 3.02 12.22
C LEU A 170 13.01 3.43 13.37
N ASP A 171 12.50 3.43 14.60
CA ASP A 171 13.16 3.98 15.77
C ASP A 171 13.97 2.93 16.51
N ARG A 172 13.38 1.75 16.70
CA ARG A 172 14.00 0.65 17.50
C ARG A 172 14.69 -0.40 16.63
N LYS A 173 14.56 -0.33 15.29
CA LYS A 173 15.06 -1.34 14.34
C LYS A 173 14.58 -2.76 14.68
N SER A 174 13.38 -2.86 15.24
CA SER A 174 12.79 -4.11 15.71
C SER A 174 11.45 -4.35 15.03
N ARG A 175 11.25 -5.55 14.55
CA ARG A 175 9.99 -6.03 13.99
C ARG A 175 9.15 -6.67 15.11
N THR A 176 7.83 -6.68 14.95
CA THR A 176 6.90 -7.32 15.90
C THR A 176 6.92 -8.84 15.86
N ASP A 177 7.51 -9.42 14.83
CA ASP A 177 7.67 -10.87 14.64
C ASP A 177 9.10 -11.39 14.97
N GLY A 178 10.03 -10.51 15.33
CA GLY A 178 11.39 -10.85 15.77
C GLY A 178 12.47 -10.40 14.82
#